data_68e1c1277d9c44ca633f5d35a28a6a3e
#
_entry.id   68e1c1277d9c44ca633f5d35a28a6a3e
#
_cell.length_a   1.000
_cell.length_b   1.000
_cell.length_c   1.000
_cell.angle_alpha   90.00
_cell.angle_beta   90.00
_cell.angle_gamma   90.00
#
_symmetry.space_group_name_H-M   'P 1'
#
loop_
_entity.id
_entity.type
_entity.pdbx_description
1 polymer ?
#
loop_
_entity_poly.entity_id
_entity_poly.type
_entity_poly.pdbx_seq_one_letter_code
_entity_poly.pdbx_strand_id
1 'polypeptide(L)'
;DSITWKAVSDYIDPYTGDKIWTKSLRYHPRVILTGSVRVDNGIIYVPLSSREWADGADPEYQCCSFRGGIMALSTDDGNALWTSYSIPLPPKGTGKLNNMGIEILAPSGVPDWNSPTFDTTRNLIYYGTGEAYSSPAAETSDSVIAIDEISGDIEWVYQAESGDAWNMGCFVEADANCPEEDGPDWDFGASVVLANIDGKDVLFAGRKSGHVYG
;
A
#
# COMPACT_ATOMS: atom_id res chain seq x y z
N ASP A 1 -15.66 -24.19 0.15
CA ASP A 1 -15.03 -23.55 1.32
C ASP A 1 -14.25 -22.34 0.81
N SER A 2 -14.79 -21.15 1.06
CA SER A 2 -14.09 -19.88 0.74
C SER A 2 -12.83 -19.78 1.59
N ILE A 3 -11.65 -19.73 0.95
CA ILE A 3 -10.42 -19.38 1.64
C ILE A 3 -10.58 -17.96 2.16
N THR A 4 -10.84 -17.80 3.46
CA THR A 4 -10.87 -16.49 4.09
C THR A 4 -9.44 -16.08 4.43
N TRP A 5 -8.86 -15.20 3.64
CA TRP A 5 -7.60 -14.54 3.97
C TRP A 5 -7.81 -13.68 5.22
N LYS A 6 -6.94 -13.86 6.21
CA LYS A 6 -6.99 -13.08 7.45
C LYS A 6 -5.70 -12.29 7.53
N ALA A 7 -5.78 -10.96 7.46
CA ALA A 7 -4.67 -10.12 7.87
C ALA A 7 -4.61 -10.15 9.41
N VAL A 8 -3.62 -10.86 9.94
CA VAL A 8 -3.41 -11.04 11.38
C VAL A 8 -1.93 -10.83 11.67
N SER A 9 -1.62 -10.07 12.70
CA SER A 9 -0.28 -9.97 13.27
C SER A 9 -0.22 -10.78 14.55
N ASP A 10 0.73 -11.71 14.63
CA ASP A 10 1.08 -12.43 15.84
C ASP A 10 2.41 -11.89 16.38
N TYR A 11 2.44 -11.53 17.67
CA TYR A 11 3.67 -11.22 18.37
C TYR A 11 4.13 -12.48 19.12
N ILE A 12 5.36 -12.90 18.79
CA ILE A 12 5.93 -14.16 19.25
C ILE A 12 7.22 -13.86 20.02
N ASP A 13 7.36 -14.47 21.21
CA ASP A 13 8.61 -14.42 21.97
C ASP A 13 9.73 -15.12 21.19
N PRO A 14 10.84 -14.45 20.85
CA PRO A 14 11.89 -15.02 20.04
C PRO A 14 12.72 -16.10 20.77
N TYR A 15 12.63 -16.19 22.08
CA TYR A 15 13.37 -17.16 22.88
C TYR A 15 12.58 -18.46 23.10
N THR A 16 11.27 -18.33 23.31
CA THR A 16 10.41 -19.48 23.65
C THR A 16 9.53 -19.93 22.49
N GLY A 17 9.25 -19.05 21.52
CA GLY A 17 8.29 -19.29 20.45
C GLY A 17 6.84 -19.12 20.90
N ASP A 18 6.61 -18.69 22.14
CA ASP A 18 5.26 -18.51 22.67
C ASP A 18 4.60 -17.27 22.04
N LYS A 19 3.32 -17.41 21.75
CA LYS A 19 2.52 -16.28 21.27
C LYS A 19 2.17 -15.36 22.43
N ILE A 20 2.60 -14.10 22.35
CA ILE A 20 2.33 -13.07 23.36
C ILE A 20 0.94 -12.47 23.11
N TRP A 21 0.64 -12.06 21.86
CA TRP A 21 -0.68 -11.61 21.47
C TRP A 21 -0.96 -11.86 19.98
N THR A 22 -2.23 -11.76 19.60
CA THR A 22 -2.72 -11.83 18.22
C THR A 22 -3.62 -10.65 17.96
N LYS A 23 -3.40 -9.92 16.85
CA LYS A 23 -4.24 -8.79 16.44
C LYS A 23 -4.74 -8.97 15.02
N SER A 24 -6.04 -8.78 14.81
CA SER A 24 -6.62 -8.68 13.48
C SER A 24 -6.37 -7.28 12.91
N LEU A 25 -5.77 -7.21 11.74
CA LEU A 25 -5.51 -5.96 11.01
C LEU A 25 -6.52 -5.77 9.87
N ARG A 26 -7.69 -6.38 9.98
CA ARG A 26 -8.72 -6.37 8.94
C ARG A 26 -9.51 -5.05 8.94
N TYR A 27 -8.84 -3.94 8.60
CA TYR A 27 -9.49 -2.65 8.40
C TYR A 27 -10.23 -2.54 7.04
N HIS A 28 -9.94 -3.46 6.11
CA HIS A 28 -10.59 -3.59 4.81
C HIS A 28 -10.85 -5.07 4.48
N PRO A 29 -11.96 -5.44 3.82
CA PRO A 29 -12.28 -6.85 3.52
C PRO A 29 -11.22 -7.58 2.68
N ARG A 30 -10.48 -6.83 1.85
CA ARG A 30 -9.51 -7.35 0.88
C ARG A 30 -8.05 -7.12 1.29
N VAL A 31 -7.81 -6.61 2.51
CA VAL A 31 -6.45 -6.38 2.98
C VAL A 31 -5.64 -7.68 3.02
N ILE A 32 -4.40 -7.61 2.55
CA ILE A 32 -3.36 -8.62 2.72
C ILE A 32 -2.08 -7.93 3.21
N LEU A 33 -1.21 -8.70 3.83
CA LEU A 33 0.10 -8.24 4.29
C LEU A 33 1.15 -9.04 3.53
N THR A 34 1.90 -8.38 2.66
CA THR A 34 2.90 -9.00 1.78
C THR A 34 4.30 -8.50 2.04
N GLY A 35 4.46 -7.25 2.45
CA GLY A 35 5.72 -6.69 2.89
C GLY A 35 6.11 -7.15 4.30
N SER A 36 7.41 -7.13 4.59
CA SER A 36 7.90 -7.41 5.95
C SER A 36 7.60 -6.23 6.86
N VAL A 37 7.09 -6.53 8.04
CA VAL A 37 6.96 -5.52 9.10
C VAL A 37 8.34 -5.05 9.57
N ARG A 38 8.41 -3.83 10.05
CA ARG A 38 9.58 -3.29 10.74
C ARG A 38 9.20 -2.95 12.17
N VAL A 39 10.17 -3.04 13.06
CA VAL A 39 9.97 -2.70 14.48
C VAL A 39 11.06 -1.72 14.89
N ASP A 40 10.64 -0.60 15.46
CA ASP A 40 11.54 0.36 16.07
C ASP A 40 10.86 1.02 17.28
N ASN A 41 11.64 1.30 18.34
CA ASN A 41 11.20 2.03 19.54
C ASN A 41 9.85 1.58 20.13
N GLY A 42 9.56 0.26 20.13
CA GLY A 42 8.30 -0.28 20.67
C GLY A 42 7.10 -0.12 19.74
N ILE A 43 7.33 0.21 18.48
CA ILE A 43 6.31 0.37 17.44
C ILE A 43 6.55 -0.64 16.32
N ILE A 44 5.48 -1.29 15.86
CA ILE A 44 5.49 -2.18 14.70
C ILE A 44 4.88 -1.42 13.52
N TYR A 45 5.62 -1.31 12.43
CA TYR A 45 5.17 -0.66 11.20
C TYR A 45 4.81 -1.72 10.17
N VAL A 46 3.54 -1.71 9.76
CA VAL A 46 2.93 -2.72 8.91
C VAL A 46 2.57 -2.11 7.57
N PRO A 47 3.21 -2.57 6.46
CA PRO A 47 2.81 -2.13 5.12
C PRO A 47 1.46 -2.72 4.74
N LEU A 48 0.62 -1.91 4.13
CA LEU A 48 -0.76 -2.22 3.80
C LEU A 48 -0.95 -2.45 2.31
N SER A 49 -1.31 -3.69 1.95
CA SER A 49 -1.61 -4.11 0.60
C SER A 49 -2.99 -4.79 0.55
N SER A 50 -3.48 -5.10 -0.65
CA SER A 50 -4.76 -5.78 -0.81
C SER A 50 -4.81 -6.70 -2.03
N ARG A 51 -5.86 -7.49 -2.09
CA ARG A 51 -6.23 -8.29 -3.26
C ARG A 51 -7.28 -7.61 -4.13
N GLU A 52 -7.69 -6.41 -3.81
CA GLU A 52 -8.79 -5.76 -4.51
C GLU A 52 -8.48 -5.52 -5.99
N TRP A 53 -7.17 -5.33 -6.33
CA TRP A 53 -6.72 -5.29 -7.72
C TRP A 53 -7.16 -6.53 -8.53
N ALA A 54 -7.20 -7.70 -7.90
CA ALA A 54 -7.64 -8.94 -8.56
C ALA A 54 -9.17 -9.04 -8.64
N ASP A 55 -9.89 -8.53 -7.63
CA ASP A 55 -11.36 -8.51 -7.63
C ASP A 55 -11.92 -7.56 -8.70
N GLY A 56 -11.12 -6.62 -9.22
CA GLY A 56 -11.45 -5.80 -10.38
C GLY A 56 -11.82 -6.60 -11.63
N ALA A 57 -11.36 -7.86 -11.74
CA ALA A 57 -11.76 -8.77 -12.82
C ALA A 57 -13.23 -9.20 -12.74
N ASP A 58 -13.88 -9.10 -11.60
CA ASP A 58 -15.29 -9.45 -11.43
C ASP A 58 -16.17 -8.24 -11.78
N PRO A 59 -16.95 -8.29 -12.85
CA PRO A 59 -17.80 -7.17 -13.26
C PRO A 59 -18.94 -6.88 -12.27
N GLU A 60 -19.28 -7.82 -11.38
CA GLU A 60 -20.26 -7.62 -10.32
C GLU A 60 -19.64 -7.03 -9.04
N TYR A 61 -18.30 -6.94 -8.95
CA TYR A 61 -17.63 -6.33 -7.81
C TYR A 61 -17.66 -4.81 -7.90
N GLN A 62 -18.09 -4.15 -6.80
CA GLN A 62 -18.00 -2.70 -6.72
C GLN A 62 -16.56 -2.27 -6.46
N CYS A 63 -15.83 -1.98 -7.51
CA CYS A 63 -14.43 -1.58 -7.45
C CYS A 63 -14.29 -0.06 -7.35
N CYS A 64 -13.34 0.49 -6.61
CA CYS A 64 -12.50 -0.14 -5.62
C CYS A 64 -12.43 0.78 -4.40
N SER A 65 -12.17 0.24 -3.24
CA SER A 65 -12.29 1.02 -1.99
C SER A 65 -11.08 0.91 -1.05
N PHE A 66 -10.12 0.08 -1.39
CA PHE A 66 -8.88 -0.07 -0.62
C PHE A 66 -7.99 1.17 -0.73
N ARG A 67 -7.27 1.47 0.34
CA ARG A 67 -6.18 2.45 0.38
C ARG A 67 -4.95 1.81 1.03
N GLY A 68 -3.82 1.84 0.32
CA GLY A 68 -2.52 1.43 0.83
C GLY A 68 -1.93 2.43 1.82
N GLY A 69 -0.77 2.09 2.37
CA GLY A 69 -0.02 2.93 3.31
C GLY A 69 0.69 2.14 4.39
N ILE A 70 0.97 2.78 5.51
CA ILE A 70 1.63 2.19 6.68
C ILE A 70 0.71 2.30 7.90
N MET A 71 0.59 1.22 8.67
CA MET A 71 -0.07 1.21 9.99
C MET A 71 0.97 1.01 11.08
N ALA A 72 0.97 1.88 12.09
CA ALA A 72 1.79 1.74 13.28
C ALA A 72 1.00 1.10 14.42
N LEU A 73 1.57 0.06 15.03
CA LEU A 73 0.99 -0.67 16.15
C LEU A 73 1.91 -0.61 17.36
N SER A 74 1.36 -0.57 18.55
CA SER A 74 2.11 -0.77 19.78
C SER A 74 2.61 -2.22 19.89
N THR A 75 3.87 -2.42 20.29
CA THR A 75 4.39 -3.76 20.59
C THR A 75 3.76 -4.37 21.84
N ASP A 76 3.20 -3.57 22.75
CA ASP A 76 2.66 -4.04 24.03
C ASP A 76 1.37 -4.85 23.83
N ASP A 77 0.49 -4.40 22.94
CA ASP A 77 -0.86 -4.95 22.81
C ASP A 77 -1.38 -5.03 21.37
N GLY A 78 -0.58 -4.62 20.39
CA GLY A 78 -0.94 -4.58 18.97
C GLY A 78 -2.02 -3.56 18.61
N ASN A 79 -2.34 -2.61 19.49
CA ASN A 79 -3.28 -1.55 19.16
C ASN A 79 -2.68 -0.56 18.17
N ALA A 80 -3.51 -0.13 17.21
CA ALA A 80 -3.10 0.88 16.23
C ALA A 80 -2.86 2.23 16.95
N LEU A 81 -1.70 2.79 16.70
CA LEU A 81 -1.31 4.14 17.14
C LEU A 81 -1.76 5.17 16.12
N TRP A 82 -1.47 4.90 14.85
CA TRP A 82 -1.91 5.69 13.70
C TRP A 82 -1.92 4.84 12.42
N THR A 83 -2.55 5.36 11.39
CA THR A 83 -2.49 4.80 10.03
C THR A 83 -2.28 5.95 9.05
N SER A 84 -1.17 5.90 8.32
CA SER A 84 -0.85 6.80 7.23
C SER A 84 -1.31 6.16 5.93
N TYR A 85 -2.32 6.74 5.31
CA TYR A 85 -2.79 6.26 4.01
C TYR A 85 -2.08 6.98 2.88
N SER A 86 -1.57 6.21 1.90
CA SER A 86 -0.97 6.77 0.68
C SER A 86 -1.96 7.64 -0.08
N ILE A 87 -3.25 7.33 0.00
CA ILE A 87 -4.34 8.19 -0.49
C ILE A 87 -5.05 8.80 0.73
N PRO A 88 -4.88 10.11 1.03
CA PRO A 88 -5.45 10.71 2.25
C PRO A 88 -6.98 10.68 2.30
N LEU A 89 -7.65 10.88 1.17
CA LEU A 89 -9.11 10.91 1.11
C LEU A 89 -9.70 9.50 0.94
N PRO A 90 -10.77 9.17 1.68
CA PRO A 90 -11.46 7.91 1.49
C PRO A 90 -12.18 7.83 0.15
N PRO A 91 -12.31 6.64 -0.45
CA PRO A 91 -13.07 6.42 -1.67
C PRO A 91 -14.53 6.85 -1.52
N LYS A 92 -15.09 7.35 -2.62
CA LYS A 92 -16.50 7.75 -2.74
C LYS A 92 -17.03 7.34 -4.11
N GLY A 93 -18.33 7.25 -4.25
CA GLY A 93 -18.98 7.08 -5.53
C GLY A 93 -18.58 8.19 -6.51
N THR A 94 -18.21 7.81 -7.72
CA THR A 94 -17.78 8.74 -8.78
C THR A 94 -18.96 9.27 -9.60
N GLY A 95 -20.14 8.67 -9.47
CA GLY A 95 -21.26 8.86 -10.37
C GLY A 95 -21.12 8.12 -11.71
N LYS A 96 -19.99 7.48 -11.97
CA LYS A 96 -19.80 6.62 -13.14
C LYS A 96 -20.21 5.19 -12.80
N LEU A 97 -20.85 4.51 -13.74
CA LEU A 97 -21.24 3.11 -13.62
C LEU A 97 -20.37 2.26 -14.55
N ASN A 98 -20.04 1.07 -14.08
CA ASN A 98 -19.45 0.06 -14.97
C ASN A 98 -20.52 -0.52 -15.92
N ASN A 99 -20.13 -1.44 -16.81
CA ASN A 99 -21.02 -2.04 -17.79
C ASN A 99 -22.14 -2.93 -17.20
N MET A 100 -22.05 -3.27 -15.90
CA MET A 100 -23.10 -3.97 -15.13
C MET A 100 -24.00 -3.01 -14.35
N GLY A 101 -23.80 -1.69 -14.49
CA GLY A 101 -24.58 -0.68 -13.78
C GLY A 101 -24.17 -0.48 -12.31
N ILE A 102 -22.99 -0.94 -11.92
CA ILE A 102 -22.44 -0.81 -10.58
C ILE A 102 -21.59 0.46 -10.51
N GLU A 103 -21.81 1.29 -9.48
CA GLU A 103 -21.08 2.53 -9.30
C GLU A 103 -19.60 2.29 -8.96
N ILE A 104 -18.71 2.96 -9.71
CA ILE A 104 -17.26 2.93 -9.48
C ILE A 104 -16.90 3.85 -8.33
N LEU A 105 -16.01 3.38 -7.44
CA LEU A 105 -15.50 4.14 -6.31
C LEU A 105 -14.08 4.65 -6.60
N ALA A 106 -13.77 5.87 -6.16
CA ALA A 106 -12.44 6.48 -6.25
C ALA A 106 -12.24 7.54 -5.15
N PRO A 107 -10.99 7.92 -4.84
CA PRO A 107 -9.74 7.27 -5.26
C PRO A 107 -9.48 5.96 -4.49
N SER A 108 -8.75 5.01 -5.08
CA SER A 108 -8.46 3.72 -4.45
C SER A 108 -7.13 3.14 -4.93
N GLY A 109 -6.62 2.14 -4.22
CA GLY A 109 -5.37 1.46 -4.57
C GLY A 109 -4.16 2.00 -3.82
N VAL A 110 -3.07 2.22 -4.55
CA VAL A 110 -1.79 2.72 -4.06
C VAL A 110 -1.26 1.87 -2.90
N PRO A 111 -1.15 0.52 -3.11
CA PRO A 111 -0.69 -0.37 -2.06
C PRO A 111 0.77 -0.12 -1.70
N ASP A 112 1.11 -0.34 -0.42
CA ASP A 112 2.47 -0.60 0.01
C ASP A 112 2.62 -2.12 0.22
N TRP A 113 3.40 -2.77 -0.63
CA TRP A 113 3.61 -4.22 -0.57
C TRP A 113 5.08 -4.62 -0.44
N ASN A 114 5.95 -3.63 -0.24
CA ASN A 114 7.36 -3.78 0.11
C ASN A 114 7.58 -3.54 1.62
N SER A 115 8.83 -3.58 2.06
CA SER A 115 9.17 -3.35 3.47
C SER A 115 9.64 -1.91 3.66
N PRO A 116 9.13 -1.18 4.67
CA PRO A 116 9.52 0.20 4.92
C PRO A 116 10.99 0.32 5.35
N THR A 117 11.63 1.41 4.97
CA THR A 117 13.02 1.75 5.30
C THR A 117 13.07 2.92 6.25
N PHE A 118 13.87 2.80 7.30
CA PHE A 118 13.96 3.78 8.38
C PHE A 118 15.19 4.68 8.21
N ASP A 119 14.96 5.97 8.38
CA ASP A 119 15.98 6.99 8.57
C ASP A 119 15.91 7.54 10.00
N THR A 120 16.60 6.90 10.90
CA THR A 120 16.62 7.26 12.32
C THR A 120 17.28 8.61 12.57
N THR A 121 18.03 9.15 11.60
CA THR A 121 18.66 10.48 11.71
C THR A 121 17.64 11.60 11.49
N ARG A 122 16.66 11.35 10.60
CA ARG A 122 15.62 12.34 10.24
C ARG A 122 14.25 12.02 10.82
N ASN A 123 14.10 10.88 11.50
CA ASN A 123 12.83 10.31 11.98
C ASN A 123 11.85 10.13 10.82
N LEU A 124 12.33 9.59 9.70
CA LEU A 124 11.52 9.34 8.51
C LEU A 124 11.44 7.85 8.19
N ILE A 125 10.31 7.49 7.59
CA ILE A 125 10.09 6.17 7.02
C ILE A 125 9.87 6.36 5.52
N TYR A 126 10.62 5.61 4.70
CA TYR A 126 10.48 5.60 3.25
C TYR A 126 9.85 4.30 2.78
N TYR A 127 8.91 4.40 1.84
CA TYR A 127 8.31 3.23 1.19
C TYR A 127 7.95 3.53 -0.26
N GLY A 128 7.86 2.49 -1.06
CA GLY A 128 7.41 2.56 -2.45
C GLY A 128 5.95 2.17 -2.58
N THR A 129 5.25 2.76 -3.51
CA THR A 129 3.84 2.48 -3.75
C THR A 129 3.61 1.81 -5.11
N GLY A 130 2.48 1.13 -5.22
CA GLY A 130 1.97 0.61 -6.47
C GLY A 130 0.93 1.52 -7.12
N GLU A 131 0.25 0.97 -8.08
CA GLU A 131 -0.76 1.58 -8.93
C GLU A 131 -2.01 2.04 -8.17
N ALA A 132 -2.74 2.99 -8.72
CA ALA A 132 -4.13 3.23 -8.33
C ALA A 132 -5.04 2.12 -8.91
N TYR A 133 -6.15 1.78 -8.24
CA TYR A 133 -7.09 0.76 -8.73
C TYR A 133 -8.28 1.36 -9.48
N SER A 134 -8.45 2.66 -9.42
CA SER A 134 -9.57 3.39 -10.04
C SER A 134 -9.14 4.75 -10.58
N SER A 135 -9.89 5.24 -11.58
CA SER A 135 -9.71 6.58 -12.18
C SER A 135 -10.36 7.70 -11.36
N PRO A 136 -9.74 8.88 -11.30
CA PRO A 136 -8.42 9.18 -11.86
C PRO A 136 -7.29 8.55 -11.01
N ALA A 137 -6.16 8.24 -11.65
CA ALA A 137 -4.97 7.76 -10.96
C ALA A 137 -4.55 8.74 -9.85
N ALA A 138 -4.21 8.20 -8.69
CA ALA A 138 -3.81 9.01 -7.55
C ALA A 138 -2.41 9.64 -7.78
N GLU A 139 -2.19 10.85 -7.26
CA GLU A 139 -0.90 11.54 -7.32
C GLU A 139 0.20 10.86 -6.49
N THR A 140 -0.15 9.79 -5.79
CA THR A 140 0.73 8.98 -4.95
C THR A 140 0.92 7.56 -5.47
N SER A 141 0.33 7.22 -6.65
CA SER A 141 0.64 5.96 -7.33
C SER A 141 2.08 5.99 -7.84
N ASP A 142 2.72 4.85 -7.91
CA ASP A 142 4.07 4.68 -8.45
C ASP A 142 5.08 5.67 -7.89
N SER A 143 5.05 5.82 -6.58
CA SER A 143 5.80 6.85 -5.86
C SER A 143 6.75 6.27 -4.83
N VAL A 144 7.76 7.05 -4.48
CA VAL A 144 8.47 6.93 -3.21
C VAL A 144 7.88 7.97 -2.27
N ILE A 145 7.44 7.53 -1.10
CA ILE A 145 6.83 8.39 -0.09
C ILE A 145 7.70 8.39 1.17
N ALA A 146 7.87 9.58 1.75
CA ALA A 146 8.43 9.74 3.10
C ALA A 146 7.33 10.17 4.06
N ILE A 147 7.28 9.51 5.21
CA ILE A 147 6.39 9.88 6.31
C ILE A 147 7.20 10.13 7.57
N ASP A 148 6.70 11.02 8.44
CA ASP A 148 7.22 11.19 9.80
C ASP A 148 6.97 9.91 10.62
N GLU A 149 8.00 9.40 11.28
CA GLU A 149 7.94 8.15 12.04
C GLU A 149 6.97 8.20 13.21
N ILE A 150 6.78 9.39 13.81
CA ILE A 150 6.01 9.57 15.05
C ILE A 150 4.53 9.82 14.74
N SER A 151 4.26 10.73 13.81
CA SER A 151 2.89 11.15 13.49
C SER A 151 2.25 10.34 12.35
N GLY A 152 3.06 9.78 11.45
CA GLY A 152 2.60 9.18 10.20
C GLY A 152 2.21 10.20 9.13
N ASP A 153 2.49 11.48 9.32
CA ASP A 153 2.20 12.51 8.32
C ASP A 153 3.11 12.36 7.10
N ILE A 154 2.55 12.56 5.91
CA ILE A 154 3.33 12.54 4.67
C ILE A 154 4.16 13.81 4.60
N GLU A 155 5.48 13.66 4.57
CA GLU A 155 6.45 14.76 4.47
C GLU A 155 6.70 15.15 3.02
N TRP A 156 6.86 14.16 2.15
CA TRP A 156 7.01 14.36 0.71
C TRP A 156 6.65 13.12 -0.10
N VAL A 157 6.37 13.36 -1.36
CA VAL A 157 6.08 12.34 -2.37
C VAL A 157 6.94 12.61 -3.60
N TYR A 158 7.59 11.58 -4.11
CA TYR A 158 8.23 11.57 -5.41
C TYR A 158 7.49 10.59 -6.32
N GLN A 159 6.63 11.09 -7.20
CA GLN A 159 5.92 10.27 -8.18
C GLN A 159 6.80 10.03 -9.39
N ALA A 160 7.14 8.77 -9.67
CA ALA A 160 7.98 8.41 -10.81
C ALA A 160 7.17 8.25 -12.11
N GLU A 161 5.90 7.92 -12.00
CA GLU A 161 4.96 7.79 -13.11
C GLU A 161 3.61 8.35 -12.71
N SER A 162 3.09 9.27 -13.51
CA SER A 162 1.74 9.81 -13.31
C SER A 162 0.76 9.11 -14.23
N GLY A 163 -0.48 8.93 -13.76
CA GLY A 163 -1.54 8.32 -14.56
C GLY A 163 -1.47 6.79 -14.60
N ASP A 164 -0.78 6.15 -13.66
CA ASP A 164 -0.82 4.70 -13.52
C ASP A 164 -2.00 4.30 -12.63
N ALA A 165 -3.07 3.87 -13.29
CA ALA A 165 -4.21 3.22 -12.65
C ALA A 165 -4.52 1.93 -13.40
N TRP A 166 -4.56 0.82 -12.66
CA TRP A 166 -4.73 -0.51 -13.23
C TRP A 166 -5.38 -1.46 -12.22
N ASN A 167 -6.13 -2.43 -12.73
CA ASN A 167 -6.57 -3.61 -12.00
C ASN A 167 -6.82 -4.77 -12.99
N MET A 168 -7.09 -5.98 -12.48
CA MET A 168 -7.29 -7.16 -13.33
C MET A 168 -8.51 -7.06 -14.27
N GLY A 169 -9.40 -6.09 -14.09
CA GLY A 169 -10.47 -5.79 -15.05
C GLY A 169 -9.93 -5.46 -16.44
N CYS A 170 -8.70 -4.90 -16.52
CA CYS A 170 -8.06 -4.58 -17.79
C CYS A 170 -7.64 -5.82 -18.62
N PHE A 171 -7.60 -7.01 -18.02
CA PHE A 171 -7.23 -8.26 -18.71
C PHE A 171 -8.41 -9.17 -19.04
N VAL A 172 -9.63 -8.78 -18.71
CA VAL A 172 -10.82 -9.60 -18.97
C VAL A 172 -11.71 -8.96 -20.04
N GLU A 173 -12.40 -9.79 -20.84
CA GLU A 173 -13.27 -9.30 -21.91
C GLU A 173 -14.40 -8.37 -21.43
N ALA A 174 -14.82 -8.53 -20.18
CA ALA A 174 -15.85 -7.69 -19.60
C ALA A 174 -15.41 -6.24 -19.39
N ASP A 175 -14.11 -6.01 -19.15
CA ASP A 175 -13.48 -4.70 -18.97
C ASP A 175 -14.26 -3.73 -18.03
N ALA A 176 -15.05 -4.32 -17.12
CA ALA A 176 -16.07 -3.58 -16.37
C ALA A 176 -15.49 -2.60 -15.38
N ASN A 177 -14.36 -2.95 -14.76
CA ASN A 177 -13.73 -2.18 -13.71
C ASN A 177 -12.34 -1.66 -14.09
N CYS A 178 -11.88 -1.82 -15.33
CA CYS A 178 -10.61 -1.26 -15.78
C CYS A 178 -10.66 0.27 -15.69
N PRO A 179 -9.65 0.91 -15.05
CA PRO A 179 -9.53 2.36 -15.06
C PRO A 179 -9.36 2.92 -16.48
N GLU A 180 -9.77 4.17 -16.70
CA GLU A 180 -9.68 4.83 -18.02
C GLU A 180 -8.23 4.99 -18.50
N GLU A 181 -7.28 5.08 -17.56
CA GLU A 181 -5.85 5.21 -17.84
C GLU A 181 -5.25 3.92 -18.38
N ASP A 182 -5.75 2.74 -17.94
CA ASP A 182 -5.18 1.43 -18.27
C ASP A 182 -3.66 1.44 -18.21
N GLY A 183 -3.14 1.80 -17.05
CA GLY A 183 -1.72 2.10 -16.84
C GLY A 183 -0.83 0.86 -16.90
N PRO A 184 0.50 1.06 -16.92
CA PRO A 184 1.46 -0.03 -17.15
C PRO A 184 1.73 -0.92 -15.95
N ASP A 185 1.14 -0.65 -14.77
CA ASP A 185 1.36 -1.42 -13.52
C ASP A 185 2.86 -1.50 -13.15
N TRP A 186 3.52 -0.35 -13.05
CA TRP A 186 4.97 -0.25 -12.82
C TRP A 186 5.36 0.04 -11.38
N ASP A 187 4.81 -0.65 -10.43
CA ASP A 187 5.04 -0.48 -8.99
C ASP A 187 6.50 -0.43 -8.55
N PHE A 188 6.72 0.24 -7.43
CA PHE A 188 7.89 0.05 -6.58
C PHE A 188 7.71 -1.18 -5.69
N GLY A 189 8.06 -2.36 -6.21
CA GLY A 189 7.89 -3.63 -5.49
C GLY A 189 9.02 -3.97 -4.53
N ALA A 190 10.16 -3.31 -4.66
CA ALA A 190 11.32 -3.49 -3.78
C ALA A 190 11.35 -2.39 -2.71
N SER A 191 11.90 -2.72 -1.54
CA SER A 191 12.14 -1.72 -0.49
C SER A 191 13.07 -0.62 -1.00
N VAL A 192 12.80 0.61 -0.57
CA VAL A 192 13.72 1.74 -0.77
C VAL A 192 15.01 1.47 0.01
N VAL A 193 16.16 1.76 -0.57
CA VAL A 193 17.46 1.62 0.07
C VAL A 193 18.01 2.99 0.42
N LEU A 194 18.23 3.26 1.70
CA LEU A 194 18.96 4.43 2.16
C LEU A 194 20.44 4.08 2.26
N ALA A 195 21.30 4.83 1.58
CA ALA A 195 22.74 4.64 1.59
C ALA A 195 23.46 5.97 1.77
N ASN A 196 24.64 5.94 2.40
CA ASN A 196 25.55 7.08 2.44
C ASN A 196 26.69 6.86 1.43
N ILE A 197 26.81 7.76 0.47
CA ILE A 197 27.85 7.73 -0.56
C ILE A 197 28.65 9.02 -0.47
N ASP A 198 29.91 8.91 -0.15
CA ASP A 198 30.84 10.05 -0.01
C ASP A 198 30.30 11.17 0.89
N GLY A 199 29.65 10.79 2.00
CA GLY A 199 29.10 11.72 2.98
C GLY A 199 27.74 12.33 2.58
N LYS A 200 27.12 11.86 1.50
CA LYS A 200 25.76 12.24 1.08
C LYS A 200 24.80 11.06 1.25
N ASP A 201 23.67 11.29 1.88
CA ASP A 201 22.62 10.29 1.95
C ASP A 201 21.83 10.31 0.64
N VAL A 202 21.60 9.11 0.09
CA VAL A 202 20.91 8.88 -1.17
C VAL A 202 19.89 7.77 -0.96
N LEU A 203 18.72 7.91 -1.58
CA LEU A 203 17.72 6.85 -1.65
C LEU A 203 17.81 6.17 -3.02
N PHE A 204 17.72 4.84 -3.01
CA PHE A 204 17.58 4.06 -4.24
C PHE A 204 16.27 3.28 -4.19
N ALA A 205 15.51 3.34 -5.26
CA ALA A 205 14.25 2.63 -5.40
C ALA A 205 14.17 1.91 -6.75
N GLY A 206 13.98 0.60 -6.71
CA GLY A 206 13.80 -0.25 -7.90
C GLY A 206 12.34 -0.40 -8.25
N ARG A 207 12.01 -0.38 -9.54
CA ARG A 207 10.67 -0.38 -10.09
C ARG A 207 10.45 -1.55 -11.06
N LYS A 208 9.20 -2.05 -11.22
CA LYS A 208 8.84 -3.12 -12.17
C LYS A 208 9.26 -2.81 -13.61
N SER A 209 9.29 -1.55 -14.00
CA SER A 209 9.77 -1.10 -15.32
C SER A 209 11.24 -1.41 -15.61
N GLY A 210 12.00 -1.86 -14.60
CA GLY A 210 13.46 -2.08 -14.69
C GLY A 210 14.29 -0.83 -14.42
N HIS A 211 13.68 0.32 -14.13
CA HIS A 211 14.39 1.52 -13.71
C HIS A 211 14.76 1.46 -12.23
N VAL A 212 15.89 2.08 -11.91
CA VAL A 212 16.30 2.39 -10.54
C VAL A 212 16.45 3.90 -10.44
N TYR A 213 15.79 4.48 -9.47
CA TYR A 213 15.85 5.90 -9.13
C TYR A 213 16.82 6.12 -7.97
N GLY A 214 17.58 7.24 -7.99
CA GLY A 214 18.55 7.59 -6.96
C GLY A 214 18.88 9.07 -6.94
#